data_ab37cee268d6c3300a89d863c6e703f8
#
_entry.id   ab37cee268d6c3300a89d863c6e703f8
#
_cell.length_a   1.000
_cell.length_b   1.000
_cell.length_c   1.000
_cell.angle_alpha   90.00
_cell.angle_beta   90.00
_cell.angle_gamma   90.00
#
_symmetry.space_group_name_H-M   'P 1'
#
loop_
_entity.id
_entity.type
_entity.pdbx_description
1 polymer ?
#
loop_
_entity_poly.entity_id
_entity_poly.type
_entity_poly.pdbx_seq_one_letter_code
_entity_poly.pdbx_strand_id
1 'polypeptide(L)'
;MAVSHRGAISFGLVHIPVGLYTATQDNDIHFNQLCREDGSRVKYKKVCASCGKEISSKDIVKGFEYDKDKFVIMTDEDFEKAKSEKDKTIHILHFTDLNSIRPIYYDKTYHAVPEAGGDKAFELLRK
;
A
#
# COMPACT_ATOMS: atom_id res chain seq x y z
N MET A 1 -17.16 -7.36 3.68
CA MET A 1 -15.79 -6.79 3.76
C MET A 1 -15.20 -6.72 2.36
N ALA A 2 -14.56 -5.61 2.03
CA ALA A 2 -13.86 -5.49 0.74
C ALA A 2 -12.50 -6.20 0.82
N VAL A 3 -12.13 -6.92 -0.24
CA VAL A 3 -10.82 -7.55 -0.35
C VAL A 3 -9.78 -6.43 -0.47
N SER A 4 -8.83 -6.37 0.45
CA SER A 4 -7.73 -5.42 0.42
C SER A 4 -6.69 -5.80 -0.65
N HIS A 5 -6.32 -7.07 -0.67
CA HIS A 5 -5.34 -7.63 -1.61
C HIS A 5 -5.73 -9.06 -2.00
N ARG A 6 -5.46 -9.40 -3.26
CA ARG A 6 -5.51 -10.78 -3.76
C ARG A 6 -4.12 -11.21 -4.16
N GLY A 7 -3.74 -12.42 -3.75
CA GLY A 7 -2.43 -12.96 -4.02
C GLY A 7 -2.37 -14.44 -3.67
N ALA A 8 -1.21 -14.90 -3.36
CA ALA A 8 -1.01 -16.28 -2.92
C ALA A 8 0.01 -16.36 -1.78
N ILE A 9 -0.10 -17.40 -0.97
CA ILE A 9 0.93 -17.78 -0.02
C ILE A 9 1.68 -18.96 -0.62
N SER A 10 2.99 -18.87 -0.67
CA SER A 10 3.85 -19.92 -1.23
C SER A 10 4.95 -20.33 -0.27
N PHE A 11 5.16 -21.63 -0.15
CA PHE A 11 6.32 -22.20 0.52
C PHE A 11 6.73 -23.50 -0.19
N GLY A 12 7.98 -23.59 -0.58
CA GLY A 12 8.46 -24.70 -1.38
C GLY A 12 7.65 -24.84 -2.68
N LEU A 13 7.04 -26.00 -2.86
CA LEU A 13 6.20 -26.32 -4.02
C LEU A 13 4.71 -26.02 -3.81
N VAL A 14 4.33 -25.53 -2.63
CA VAL A 14 2.94 -25.25 -2.28
C VAL A 14 2.60 -23.80 -2.65
N HIS A 15 1.49 -23.62 -3.34
CA HIS A 15 0.97 -22.31 -3.74
C HIS A 15 -0.51 -22.24 -3.39
N ILE A 16 -0.87 -21.34 -2.49
CA ILE A 16 -2.21 -21.23 -1.92
C ILE A 16 -2.80 -19.89 -2.31
N PRO A 17 -3.76 -19.81 -3.24
CA PRO A 17 -4.43 -18.57 -3.56
C PRO A 17 -5.24 -18.06 -2.34
N VAL A 18 -5.04 -16.79 -1.98
CA VAL A 18 -5.68 -16.16 -0.83
C VAL A 18 -6.15 -14.75 -1.12
N GLY A 19 -7.28 -14.38 -0.52
CA GLY A 19 -7.73 -13.00 -0.38
C GLY A 19 -7.37 -12.48 1.02
N LEU A 20 -6.76 -11.29 1.09
CA LEU A 20 -6.46 -10.61 2.35
C LEU A 20 -7.52 -9.54 2.62
N TYR A 21 -8.13 -9.63 3.78
CA TYR A 21 -9.13 -8.67 4.26
C TYR A 21 -8.55 -7.92 5.46
N THR A 22 -8.66 -6.61 5.49
CA THR A 22 -8.20 -5.81 6.63
C THR A 22 -8.94 -6.23 7.90
N ALA A 23 -8.20 -6.62 8.92
CA ALA A 23 -8.73 -7.05 10.22
C ALA A 23 -8.90 -5.87 11.21
N THR A 24 -8.25 -4.74 10.94
CA THR A 24 -8.35 -3.52 11.73
C THR A 24 -9.32 -2.56 11.08
N GLN A 25 -10.13 -1.90 11.89
CA GLN A 25 -11.02 -0.83 11.47
C GLN A 25 -10.52 0.48 12.08
N ASP A 26 -10.37 1.49 11.24
CA ASP A 26 -10.10 2.84 11.70
C ASP A 26 -11.43 3.49 12.09
N ASN A 27 -11.55 3.82 13.37
CA ASN A 27 -12.73 4.48 13.94
C ASN A 27 -12.47 5.96 14.23
N ASP A 28 -11.40 6.53 13.66
CA ASP A 28 -11.08 7.95 13.86
C ASP A 28 -12.18 8.85 13.27
N ILE A 29 -12.53 9.86 14.03
CA ILE A 29 -13.49 10.86 13.58
C ILE A 29 -12.80 11.79 12.59
N HIS A 30 -13.24 11.76 11.34
CA HIS A 30 -12.70 12.62 10.29
C HIS A 30 -13.50 13.91 10.20
N PHE A 31 -12.82 15.06 10.31
CA PHE A 31 -13.41 16.38 10.15
C PHE A 31 -13.06 16.93 8.77
N ASN A 32 -14.06 17.50 8.10
CA ASN A 32 -13.84 18.24 6.87
C ASN A 32 -13.44 19.69 7.20
N GLN A 33 -12.51 20.22 6.43
CA GLN A 33 -12.17 21.64 6.53
C GLN A 33 -13.20 22.47 5.76
N LEU A 34 -13.77 23.43 6.44
CA LEU A 34 -14.80 24.31 5.91
C LEU A 34 -14.36 25.76 5.96
N CYS A 35 -14.83 26.56 5.00
CA CYS A 35 -14.68 28.00 5.04
C CYS A 35 -15.55 28.58 6.18
N ARG A 36 -14.97 29.46 6.98
CA ARG A 36 -15.68 30.06 8.12
C ARG A 36 -16.85 30.94 7.70
N GLU A 37 -16.76 31.57 6.53
CA GLU A 37 -17.75 32.56 6.09
C GLU A 37 -19.02 31.91 5.54
N ASP A 38 -18.88 30.87 4.74
CA ASP A 38 -20.00 30.27 4.01
C ASP A 38 -20.22 28.78 4.29
N GLY A 39 -19.36 28.16 5.10
CA GLY A 39 -19.45 26.74 5.43
C GLY A 39 -19.14 25.78 4.26
N SER A 40 -18.64 26.30 3.15
CA SER A 40 -18.27 25.48 1.99
C SER A 40 -17.00 24.68 2.23
N ARG A 41 -16.84 23.56 1.51
CA ARG A 41 -15.63 22.72 1.62
C ARG A 41 -14.42 23.43 1.04
N VAL A 42 -13.31 23.42 1.77
CA VAL A 42 -12.02 23.91 1.29
C VAL A 42 -11.48 22.98 0.21
N LYS A 43 -11.02 23.56 -0.91
CA LYS A 43 -10.32 22.87 -1.99
C LYS A 43 -8.87 23.32 -2.03
N TYR A 44 -7.97 22.37 -2.28
CA TYR A 44 -6.55 22.65 -2.43
C TYR A 44 -6.21 22.83 -3.91
N LYS A 45 -5.48 23.90 -4.22
CA LYS A 45 -4.91 24.15 -5.54
C LYS A 45 -3.40 23.98 -5.46
N LYS A 46 -2.83 23.30 -6.44
CA LYS A 46 -1.38 23.15 -6.55
C LYS A 46 -0.84 24.31 -7.36
N VAL A 47 0.12 25.01 -6.81
CA VAL A 47 0.75 26.17 -7.46
C VAL A 47 2.27 25.97 -7.51
N CYS A 48 2.90 26.48 -8.57
CA CYS A 48 4.35 26.51 -8.68
C CYS A 48 4.94 27.52 -7.69
N ALA A 49 5.90 27.10 -6.88
CA ALA A 49 6.53 27.98 -5.88
C ALA A 49 7.28 29.16 -6.51
N SER A 50 7.82 29.00 -7.70
CA SER A 50 8.63 30.03 -8.34
C SER A 50 7.79 31.04 -9.15
N CYS A 51 6.81 30.59 -9.91
CA CYS A 51 6.01 31.47 -10.79
C CYS A 51 4.57 31.70 -10.30
N GLY A 52 4.12 31.02 -9.25
CA GLY A 52 2.77 31.17 -8.67
C GLY A 52 1.63 30.66 -9.56
N LYS A 53 1.91 30.07 -10.72
CA LYS A 53 0.88 29.53 -11.62
C LYS A 53 0.25 28.29 -11.03
N GLU A 54 -1.07 28.17 -11.20
CA GLU A 54 -1.79 26.93 -10.88
C GLU A 54 -1.36 25.82 -11.83
N ILE A 55 -1.01 24.65 -11.27
CA ILE A 55 -0.48 23.51 -12.01
C ILE A 55 -1.49 22.36 -11.97
N SER A 56 -1.79 21.82 -13.13
CA SER A 56 -2.59 20.60 -13.25
C SER A 56 -1.77 19.38 -12.79
N SER A 57 -2.46 18.37 -12.29
CA SER A 57 -1.80 17.10 -11.90
C SER A 57 -1.05 16.44 -13.05
N LYS A 58 -1.39 16.74 -14.30
CA LYS A 58 -0.70 16.24 -15.50
C LYS A 58 0.65 16.90 -15.74
N ASP A 59 0.82 18.12 -15.25
CA ASP A 59 2.03 18.92 -15.46
C ASP A 59 3.02 18.76 -14.30
N ILE A 60 2.68 17.91 -13.33
CA ILE A 60 3.53 17.64 -12.17
C ILE A 60 4.34 16.38 -12.45
N VAL A 61 5.65 16.55 -12.46
CA VAL A 61 6.62 15.44 -12.57
C VAL A 61 7.22 15.09 -11.21
N LYS A 62 7.69 13.88 -11.06
CA LYS A 62 8.40 13.43 -9.87
C LYS A 62 9.89 13.67 -10.05
N GLY A 63 10.52 14.29 -9.06
CA GLY A 63 11.96 14.50 -9.03
C GLY A 63 12.58 13.81 -7.83
N PHE A 64 13.73 13.17 -8.03
CA PHE A 64 14.58 12.66 -6.96
C PHE A 64 15.66 13.69 -6.67
N GLU A 65 15.70 14.18 -5.43
CA GLU A 65 16.74 15.10 -4.98
C GLU A 65 18.03 14.32 -4.65
N TYR A 66 19.09 14.57 -5.39
CA TYR A 66 20.39 13.90 -5.21
C TYR A 66 21.46 14.82 -4.59
N ASP A 67 21.23 16.12 -4.60
CA ASP A 67 22.04 17.14 -3.95
C ASP A 67 21.11 18.33 -3.64
N LYS A 68 21.48 19.21 -2.74
CA LYS A 68 20.68 20.34 -2.32
C LYS A 68 20.18 21.14 -3.54
N ASP A 69 18.85 21.25 -3.67
CA ASP A 69 18.14 21.93 -4.77
C ASP A 69 18.42 21.38 -6.18
N LYS A 70 18.99 20.15 -6.28
CA LYS A 70 19.23 19.49 -7.57
C LYS A 70 18.38 18.22 -7.69
N PHE A 71 17.57 18.20 -8.72
CA PHE A 71 16.60 17.12 -8.94
C PHE A 71 16.86 16.42 -10.27
N VAL A 72 16.75 15.09 -10.25
CA VAL A 72 16.60 14.28 -11.47
C VAL A 72 15.12 14.01 -11.68
N ILE A 73 14.61 14.38 -12.84
CA ILE A 73 13.23 14.12 -13.21
C ILE A 73 13.08 12.61 -13.49
N MET A 74 12.13 11.98 -12.81
CA MET A 74 11.79 10.58 -12.98
C MET A 74 10.53 10.46 -13.82
N THR A 75 10.63 9.73 -14.92
CA THR A 75 9.47 9.41 -15.78
C THR A 75 8.74 8.17 -15.27
N ASP A 76 7.49 8.00 -15.70
CA ASP A 76 6.74 6.78 -15.36
C ASP A 76 7.42 5.52 -15.91
N GLU A 77 8.13 5.63 -17.05
CA GLU A 77 8.93 4.53 -17.60
C GLU A 77 10.11 4.15 -16.71
N ASP A 78 10.76 5.12 -16.06
CA ASP A 78 11.84 4.85 -15.09
C ASP A 78 11.32 4.12 -13.87
N PHE A 79 10.11 4.47 -13.41
CA PHE A 79 9.46 3.74 -12.33
C PHE A 79 9.05 2.33 -12.74
N GLU A 80 8.57 2.12 -13.96
CA GLU A 80 8.25 0.77 -14.45
C GLU A 80 9.50 -0.10 -14.57
N LYS A 81 10.61 0.43 -15.06
CA LYS A 81 11.90 -0.27 -15.12
C LYS A 81 12.47 -0.59 -13.72
N ALA A 82 12.26 0.30 -12.76
CA ALA A 82 12.70 0.11 -11.38
C ALA A 82 11.77 -0.79 -10.55
N LYS A 83 10.54 -1.00 -11.01
CA LYS A 83 9.66 -1.99 -10.39
C LYS A 83 10.24 -3.37 -10.65
N SER A 84 10.74 -4.01 -9.59
CA SER A 84 10.83 -5.47 -9.58
C SER A 84 9.45 -6.02 -9.96
N GLU A 85 9.41 -7.12 -10.71
CA GLU A 85 8.15 -7.82 -10.99
C GLU A 85 7.34 -7.89 -9.69
N LYS A 86 6.16 -7.26 -9.70
CA LYS A 86 5.27 -7.27 -8.54
C LYS A 86 4.72 -8.68 -8.41
N ASP A 87 5.50 -9.53 -7.80
CA ASP A 87 5.01 -10.82 -7.36
C ASP A 87 3.97 -10.57 -6.27
N LYS A 88 2.73 -10.95 -6.56
CA LYS A 88 1.61 -10.88 -5.59
C LYS A 88 1.64 -12.05 -4.62
N THR A 89 2.77 -12.73 -4.52
CA THR A 89 2.96 -13.93 -3.72
C THR A 89 3.70 -13.60 -2.44
N ILE A 90 3.17 -14.07 -1.33
CA ILE A 90 3.81 -14.02 -0.02
C ILE A 90 4.64 -15.29 0.11
N HIS A 91 5.97 -15.15 0.06
CA HIS A 91 6.88 -16.28 0.22
C HIS A 91 7.20 -16.51 1.69
N ILE A 92 6.85 -17.68 2.21
CA ILE A 92 7.25 -18.10 3.55
C ILE A 92 8.69 -18.62 3.47
N LEU A 93 9.60 -17.92 4.15
CA LEU A 93 11.01 -18.29 4.18
C LEU A 93 11.32 -19.23 5.34
N HIS A 94 10.74 -19.01 6.51
CA HIS A 94 10.89 -19.82 7.71
C HIS A 94 9.74 -19.56 8.68
N PHE A 95 9.59 -20.47 9.64
CA PHE A 95 8.64 -20.35 10.74
C PHE A 95 9.38 -19.99 12.02
N THR A 96 8.71 -19.24 12.90
CA THR A 96 9.24 -18.85 14.20
C THR A 96 8.11 -18.77 15.23
N ASP A 97 8.47 -18.76 16.51
CA ASP A 97 7.49 -18.59 17.57
C ASP A 97 6.95 -17.17 17.62
N LEU A 98 5.64 -17.03 17.84
CA LEU A 98 4.98 -15.74 17.94
C LEU A 98 5.61 -14.82 19.01
N ASN A 99 6.03 -15.42 20.14
CA ASN A 99 6.68 -14.69 21.24
C ASN A 99 8.06 -14.14 20.89
N SER A 100 8.69 -14.64 19.83
CA SER A 100 9.98 -14.14 19.33
C SER A 100 9.84 -12.82 18.58
N ILE A 101 8.62 -12.44 18.17
CA ILE A 101 8.34 -11.21 17.43
C ILE A 101 7.79 -10.17 18.41
N ARG A 102 8.54 -9.10 18.61
CA ARG A 102 8.10 -8.01 19.50
C ARG A 102 6.90 -7.27 18.90
N PRO A 103 5.88 -6.91 19.72
CA PRO A 103 4.67 -6.22 19.24
C PRO A 103 4.92 -4.92 18.47
N ILE A 104 6.04 -4.26 18.70
CA ILE A 104 6.44 -3.01 18.01
C ILE A 104 6.61 -3.19 16.48
N TYR A 105 6.81 -4.42 16.02
CA TYR A 105 6.96 -4.73 14.60
C TYR A 105 5.63 -5.01 13.88
N TYR A 106 4.51 -5.07 14.62
CA TYR A 106 3.18 -5.22 14.02
C TYR A 106 2.65 -3.86 13.60
N ASP A 107 2.29 -3.73 12.33
CA ASP A 107 1.65 -2.53 11.79
C ASP A 107 0.17 -2.81 11.53
N LYS A 108 -0.11 -3.62 10.52
CA LYS A 108 -1.48 -3.93 10.10
C LYS A 108 -1.73 -5.43 10.12
N THR A 109 -2.94 -5.78 10.55
CA THR A 109 -3.39 -7.17 10.57
C THR A 109 -4.42 -7.43 9.47
N TYR A 110 -4.39 -8.65 8.92
CA TYR A 110 -5.27 -9.08 7.85
C TYR A 110 -5.84 -10.46 8.16
N HIS A 111 -7.07 -10.67 7.76
CA HIS A 111 -7.64 -12.00 7.67
C HIS A 111 -7.29 -12.59 6.31
N ALA A 112 -6.61 -13.72 6.29
CA ALA A 112 -6.37 -14.49 5.08
C ALA A 112 -7.50 -15.50 4.88
N VAL A 113 -8.11 -15.48 3.71
CA VAL A 113 -9.18 -16.42 3.34
C VAL A 113 -8.75 -17.14 2.08
N PRO A 114 -8.80 -18.47 2.02
CA PRO A 114 -8.46 -19.19 0.81
C PRO A 114 -9.43 -18.84 -0.32
N GLU A 115 -8.89 -18.72 -1.52
CA GLU A 115 -9.70 -18.63 -2.76
C GLU A 115 -9.87 -20.02 -3.37
N ALA A 116 -10.69 -20.10 -4.42
CA ALA A 116 -11.06 -21.35 -5.07
C ALA A 116 -9.84 -22.23 -5.38
N GLY A 117 -9.85 -23.47 -4.88
CA GLY A 117 -8.78 -24.45 -5.03
C GLY A 117 -7.68 -24.42 -3.95
N GLY A 118 -7.71 -23.43 -3.06
CA GLY A 118 -6.73 -23.29 -1.98
C GLY A 118 -7.11 -23.94 -0.65
N ASP A 119 -8.36 -24.36 -0.48
CA ASP A 119 -8.93 -24.73 0.83
C ASP A 119 -8.15 -25.80 1.58
N LYS A 120 -7.83 -26.92 0.93
CA LYS A 120 -7.12 -28.04 1.57
C LYS A 120 -5.70 -27.68 1.99
N ALA A 121 -4.98 -26.96 1.13
CA ALA A 121 -3.62 -26.53 1.41
C ALA A 121 -3.59 -25.45 2.50
N PHE A 122 -4.59 -24.55 2.51
CA PHE A 122 -4.75 -23.53 3.55
C PHE A 122 -5.05 -24.16 4.92
N GLU A 123 -5.94 -25.16 4.99
CA GLU A 123 -6.21 -25.91 6.22
C GLU A 123 -4.97 -26.60 6.78
N LEU A 124 -4.11 -27.12 5.90
CA LEU A 124 -2.85 -27.74 6.30
C LEU A 124 -1.85 -26.71 6.85
N LEU A 125 -1.80 -25.51 6.24
CA LEU A 125 -0.93 -24.44 6.71
C LEU A 125 -1.37 -23.88 8.08
N ARG A 126 -2.68 -23.89 8.35
CA ARG A 126 -3.27 -23.35 9.58
C ARG A 126 -3.06 -24.26 10.81
N LYS A 127 -2.84 -25.57 10.62
CA LYS A 127 -2.57 -26.54 11.69
C LYS A 127 -1.16 -26.41 12.24
#